data_762f922b3312067ad1f56bc2694b55c3
#
_entry.id   762f922b3312067ad1f56bc2694b55c3
#
_cell.length_a   1.000
_cell.length_b   1.000
_cell.length_c   1.000
_cell.angle_alpha   90.00
_cell.angle_beta   90.00
_cell.angle_gamma   90.00
#
_symmetry.space_group_name_H-M   'P 1'
#
loop_
_entity.id
_entity.type
_entity.pdbx_description
1 polymer ?
#
loop_
_entity_poly.entity_id
_entity_poly.type
_entity_poly.pdbx_seq_one_letter_code
_entity_poly.pdbx_strand_id
1 'polypeptide(L)'
;RDRSVSRGLGDVYKRQDDDTFYTIEAKAVIIATGGAAGLYKPNNPGFSRHKMWYPPFNTGAGYAMGIKAGAEMTTFEMRFIALRCKDTIAPTGTLAQGVGAKQVNSLGEVYETKYGLTTSERVYGTVNENQEGRGPCYLRTEGITPEQDESLLKAYLNMAPSQTIKWIESGKNPSQQNVEIEGTEPYIVGGHTASGYWVDTKRATTINGLFAGGDVAGGAPQKYVTGALAEGEIAALSAVEYVSENGISPIESSNIDSHISEVESFLTKKDSRFTTEQLEEAMQSVMDSYAGGIKTNYRFNEKQLDIADYKIKQLTELSNSLYAEDFQELMYIYELRERLTVCRSVIAHLKARKETRWHSFAENLDYPNKDDKNFNKYVNSRLENGEIKIILRDLVPGGKSYEHSN
;
A
#
# COMPACT_ATOMS: atom_id res chain seq x y z
N ARG A 1 -3.07 2.56 20.50
CA ARG A 1 -3.79 2.75 19.21
C ARG A 1 -4.99 1.86 19.21
N ASP A 2 -6.16 2.47 19.32
CA ASP A 2 -7.42 1.75 19.28
C ASP A 2 -7.68 1.30 17.86
N ARG A 3 -8.07 0.05 17.67
CA ARG A 3 -8.44 -0.49 16.36
C ARG A 3 -9.86 -0.98 16.41
N SER A 4 -10.59 -0.55 15.43
CA SER A 4 -12.01 -0.77 15.28
C SER A 4 -12.32 -1.66 14.09
N VAL A 5 -13.37 -2.45 14.21
CA VAL A 5 -13.98 -3.14 13.07
C VAL A 5 -15.39 -2.61 12.93
N SER A 6 -15.63 -1.81 11.88
CA SER A 6 -16.95 -1.22 11.63
C SER A 6 -17.76 -2.08 10.66
N ARG A 7 -19.03 -2.34 11.01
CA ARG A 7 -20.07 -2.78 10.09
C ARG A 7 -21.27 -1.87 10.32
N GLY A 8 -21.56 -1.01 9.37
CA GLY A 8 -22.50 0.09 9.48
C GLY A 8 -21.77 1.41 9.71
N LEU A 9 -22.49 2.49 9.91
CA LEU A 9 -21.91 3.79 10.25
C LEU A 9 -21.67 3.85 11.75
N GLY A 10 -20.45 3.57 12.16
CA GLY A 10 -20.05 3.57 13.55
C GLY A 10 -18.80 2.73 13.76
N ASP A 11 -18.36 2.67 14.98
CA ASP A 11 -17.13 1.99 15.36
C ASP A 11 -17.27 1.23 16.67
N VAL A 12 -16.60 0.07 16.76
CA VAL A 12 -16.50 -0.72 18.00
C VAL A 12 -15.02 -0.97 18.25
N TYR A 13 -14.51 -0.56 19.41
CA TYR A 13 -13.13 -0.79 19.81
C TYR A 13 -13.00 -1.18 21.27
N LYS A 14 -11.94 -1.89 21.60
CA LYS A 14 -11.56 -2.24 22.96
C LYS A 14 -10.33 -1.43 23.39
N ARG A 15 -10.47 -0.66 24.48
CA ARG A 15 -9.35 0.10 25.04
C ARG A 15 -8.48 -0.79 25.92
N GLN A 16 -7.16 -0.61 25.76
CA GLN A 16 -6.17 -1.32 26.59
C GLN A 16 -6.18 -0.87 28.06
N ASP A 17 -6.55 0.40 28.30
CA ASP A 17 -6.45 1.01 29.63
C ASP A 17 -7.52 0.50 30.61
N ASP A 18 -8.70 0.16 30.12
CA ASP A 18 -9.86 -0.20 30.96
C ASP A 18 -10.55 -1.50 30.55
N ASP A 19 -10.02 -2.21 29.56
CA ASP A 19 -10.53 -3.50 29.05
C ASP A 19 -11.99 -3.44 28.58
N THR A 20 -12.46 -2.28 28.17
CA THR A 20 -13.85 -2.00 27.81
C THR A 20 -14.01 -1.91 26.30
N PHE A 21 -15.12 -2.49 25.79
CA PHE A 21 -15.58 -2.29 24.43
C PHE A 21 -16.40 -1.01 24.31
N TYR A 22 -16.06 -0.19 23.33
CA TYR A 22 -16.78 1.03 23.00
C TYR A 22 -17.43 0.89 21.64
N THR A 23 -18.71 1.24 21.56
CA THR A 23 -19.46 1.34 20.31
C THR A 23 -19.77 2.80 20.05
N ILE A 24 -19.40 3.31 18.87
CA ILE A 24 -19.67 4.67 18.46
C ILE A 24 -20.64 4.65 17.28
N GLU A 25 -21.83 5.20 17.47
CA GLU A 25 -22.79 5.43 16.40
C GLU A 25 -22.58 6.84 15.82
N ALA A 26 -22.49 6.93 14.50
CA ALA A 26 -22.26 8.20 13.81
C ALA A 26 -23.19 8.32 12.59
N LYS A 27 -23.61 9.55 12.28
CA LYS A 27 -24.37 9.84 11.06
C LYS A 27 -23.51 9.75 9.80
N ALA A 28 -22.22 10.09 9.93
CA ALA A 28 -21.25 9.97 8.87
C ALA A 28 -19.89 9.55 9.42
N VAL A 29 -19.13 8.82 8.62
CA VAL A 29 -17.75 8.39 8.93
C VAL A 29 -16.82 8.82 7.82
N ILE A 30 -15.68 9.40 8.18
CA ILE A 30 -14.61 9.76 7.23
C ILE A 30 -13.41 8.85 7.48
N ILE A 31 -13.02 8.08 6.47
CA ILE A 31 -11.83 7.24 6.50
C ILE A 31 -10.63 8.05 6.00
N ALA A 32 -9.62 8.22 6.85
CA ALA A 32 -8.36 8.92 6.55
C ALA A 32 -7.15 8.15 7.10
N THR A 33 -7.14 6.84 6.91
CA THR A 33 -6.21 5.89 7.56
C THR A 33 -4.90 5.68 6.81
N GLY A 34 -4.70 6.34 5.67
CA GLY A 34 -3.54 6.11 4.82
C GLY A 34 -3.62 4.81 4.02
N GLY A 35 -2.48 4.38 3.48
CA GLY A 35 -2.37 3.21 2.63
C GLY A 35 -2.09 1.90 3.38
N ALA A 36 -1.54 0.91 2.65
CA ALA A 36 -1.15 -0.39 3.19
C ALA A 36 0.32 -0.72 2.91
N ALA A 37 1.05 -1.02 3.98
CA ALA A 37 2.43 -1.48 3.99
C ALA A 37 2.54 -2.92 4.52
N GLY A 38 3.69 -3.56 4.25
CA GLY A 38 3.98 -4.89 4.78
C GLY A 38 3.20 -6.02 4.12
N LEU A 39 2.66 -5.79 2.91
CA LEU A 39 2.00 -6.82 2.11
C LEU A 39 3.02 -7.75 1.43
N TYR A 40 4.17 -7.22 1.07
CA TYR A 40 5.27 -7.88 0.38
C TYR A 40 6.50 -7.94 1.28
N LYS A 41 7.39 -8.91 1.02
CA LYS A 41 8.62 -9.05 1.78
C LYS A 41 9.62 -7.95 1.39
N PRO A 42 10.07 -7.12 2.34
CA PRO A 42 11.15 -6.17 2.08
C PRO A 42 12.49 -6.87 1.84
N ASN A 43 13.37 -6.21 1.08
CA ASN A 43 14.74 -6.70 0.82
C ASN A 43 15.82 -5.99 1.64
N ASN A 44 15.45 -5.32 2.72
CA ASN A 44 16.42 -4.68 3.62
C ASN A 44 17.22 -5.70 4.43
N PRO A 45 18.54 -5.52 4.61
CA PRO A 45 19.31 -6.30 5.56
C PRO A 45 18.76 -6.16 6.98
N GLY A 46 18.69 -7.28 7.69
CA GLY A 46 18.13 -7.29 9.05
C GLY A 46 16.67 -6.83 9.05
N PHE A 47 15.89 -7.36 8.11
CA PHE A 47 14.45 -7.13 8.03
C PHE A 47 13.79 -7.24 9.40
N SER A 48 12.94 -6.29 9.67
CA SER A 48 12.04 -6.31 10.83
C SER A 48 10.74 -5.62 10.44
N ARG A 49 9.69 -5.80 11.23
CA ARG A 49 8.39 -5.14 11.09
C ARG A 49 8.49 -3.61 10.93
N HIS A 50 9.57 -2.99 11.40
CA HIS A 50 9.79 -1.55 11.37
C HIS A 50 10.73 -1.07 10.25
N LYS A 51 11.36 -1.98 9.52
CA LYS A 51 12.31 -1.63 8.46
C LYS A 51 11.68 -1.64 7.07
N MET A 52 10.69 -0.80 6.88
CA MET A 52 10.06 -0.55 5.58
C MET A 52 9.83 0.94 5.37
N TRP A 53 9.71 1.37 4.12
CA TRP A 53 9.58 2.79 3.80
C TRP A 53 8.29 3.40 4.34
N TYR A 54 7.16 2.80 4.02
CA TYR A 54 5.86 3.29 4.47
C TYR A 54 5.65 2.93 5.94
N PRO A 55 4.99 3.75 6.74
CA PRO A 55 4.82 3.46 8.17
C PRO A 55 4.29 2.04 8.40
N PRO A 56 4.98 1.20 9.18
CA PRO A 56 4.62 -0.21 9.36
C PRO A 56 3.25 -0.41 10.03
N PHE A 57 2.74 0.63 10.68
CA PHE A 57 1.43 0.65 11.31
C PHE A 57 0.28 0.97 10.35
N ASN A 58 0.58 1.38 9.12
CA ASN A 58 -0.38 1.50 8.04
C ASN A 58 -0.56 0.13 7.38
N THR A 59 -1.35 -0.73 8.00
CA THR A 59 -1.53 -2.13 7.61
C THR A 59 -2.62 -2.33 6.56
N GLY A 60 -3.30 -1.23 6.17
CA GLY A 60 -4.47 -1.28 5.31
C GLY A 60 -5.76 -1.48 6.08
N ALA A 61 -5.81 -1.14 7.38
CA ALA A 61 -7.01 -1.25 8.21
C ALA A 61 -8.23 -0.59 7.55
N GLY A 62 -8.09 0.66 7.07
CA GLY A 62 -9.16 1.36 6.38
C GLY A 62 -9.63 0.65 5.12
N TYR A 63 -8.71 0.10 4.31
CA TYR A 63 -9.10 -0.72 3.16
C TYR A 63 -9.84 -1.98 3.59
N ALA A 64 -9.32 -2.71 4.57
CA ALA A 64 -9.93 -3.95 5.05
C ALA A 64 -11.33 -3.72 5.62
N MET A 65 -11.53 -2.65 6.39
CA MET A 65 -12.85 -2.24 6.89
C MET A 65 -13.83 -2.01 5.75
N GLY A 66 -13.45 -1.19 4.75
CA GLY A 66 -14.30 -0.90 3.60
C GLY A 66 -14.60 -2.13 2.75
N ILE A 67 -13.61 -2.97 2.48
CA ILE A 67 -13.81 -4.24 1.76
C ILE A 67 -14.83 -5.12 2.48
N LYS A 68 -14.66 -5.32 3.80
CA LYS A 68 -15.58 -6.12 4.61
C LYS A 68 -16.98 -5.52 4.70
N ALA A 69 -17.09 -4.19 4.70
CA ALA A 69 -18.37 -3.48 4.68
C ALA A 69 -19.05 -3.48 3.28
N GLY A 70 -18.38 -4.00 2.24
CA GLY A 70 -18.90 -4.06 0.88
C GLY A 70 -18.71 -2.76 0.09
N ALA A 71 -17.82 -1.86 0.51
CA ALA A 71 -17.44 -0.71 -0.29
C ALA A 71 -16.71 -1.15 -1.56
N GLU A 72 -16.91 -0.41 -2.64
CA GLU A 72 -16.19 -0.64 -3.87
C GLU A 72 -14.78 -0.04 -3.78
N MET A 73 -13.78 -0.84 -4.14
CA MET A 73 -12.37 -0.47 -4.20
C MET A 73 -11.93 -0.35 -5.66
N THR A 74 -10.93 0.49 -5.92
CA THR A 74 -10.42 0.73 -7.27
C THR A 74 -8.91 0.55 -7.36
N THR A 75 -8.45 0.04 -8.49
CA THR A 75 -7.07 0.13 -9.02
C THR A 75 -5.98 -0.49 -8.12
N PHE A 76 -6.31 -1.54 -7.36
CA PHE A 76 -5.34 -2.23 -6.47
C PHE A 76 -4.24 -2.99 -7.23
N GLU A 77 -4.39 -3.19 -8.53
CA GLU A 77 -3.32 -3.72 -9.39
C GLU A 77 -2.18 -2.70 -9.59
N MET A 78 -2.44 -1.42 -9.37
CA MET A 78 -1.44 -0.36 -9.49
C MET A 78 -0.69 -0.18 -8.17
N ARG A 79 0.28 -1.03 -7.95
CA ARG A 79 1.09 -1.04 -6.72
C ARG A 79 2.19 0.01 -6.81
N PHE A 80 2.43 0.74 -5.73
CA PHE A 80 3.52 1.71 -5.67
C PHE A 80 4.84 1.02 -5.35
N ILE A 81 5.85 1.24 -6.19
CA ILE A 81 7.23 0.80 -6.00
C ILE A 81 8.09 2.04 -6.10
N ALA A 82 8.79 2.39 -5.03
CA ALA A 82 9.68 3.54 -5.00
C ALA A 82 11.12 3.13 -5.35
N LEU A 83 11.89 4.09 -5.87
CA LEU A 83 13.33 3.98 -5.94
C LEU A 83 13.92 4.41 -4.59
N ARG A 84 14.77 3.59 -4.01
CA ARG A 84 15.44 3.88 -2.73
C ARG A 84 16.96 3.74 -2.82
N CYS A 85 17.65 4.31 -1.86
CA CYS A 85 19.04 3.97 -1.60
C CYS A 85 19.10 2.55 -1.08
N LYS A 86 19.93 1.72 -1.67
CA LYS A 86 20.05 0.31 -1.29
C LYS A 86 20.34 0.15 0.21
N ASP A 87 19.74 -0.86 0.82
CA ASP A 87 19.87 -1.18 2.23
C ASP A 87 19.37 -0.08 3.18
N THR A 88 18.53 0.82 2.71
CA THR A 88 17.84 1.82 3.53
C THR A 88 16.33 1.63 3.50
N ILE A 89 15.62 2.25 4.42
CA ILE A 89 14.16 2.20 4.44
C ILE A 89 13.50 3.35 3.65
N ALA A 90 14.28 4.38 3.29
CA ALA A 90 13.71 5.61 2.75
C ALA A 90 13.70 5.60 1.21
N PRO A 91 12.61 6.08 0.58
CA PRO A 91 12.51 6.21 -0.88
C PRO A 91 13.28 7.46 -1.34
N THR A 92 14.53 7.52 -0.99
CA THR A 92 15.40 8.69 -1.18
C THR A 92 16.27 8.58 -2.42
N GLY A 93 15.93 7.65 -3.32
CA GLY A 93 16.61 7.55 -4.61
C GLY A 93 16.55 8.83 -5.45
N THR A 94 15.68 9.78 -5.11
CA THR A 94 15.57 11.07 -5.80
C THR A 94 16.31 12.22 -5.11
N LEU A 95 16.79 12.08 -3.88
CA LEU A 95 17.49 13.16 -3.17
C LEU A 95 18.70 13.68 -3.93
N ALA A 96 19.56 12.78 -4.40
CA ALA A 96 20.74 13.15 -5.16
C ALA A 96 20.42 13.81 -6.52
N GLN A 97 19.20 13.67 -7.02
CA GLN A 97 18.78 14.39 -8.23
C GLN A 97 18.66 15.90 -8.00
N GLY A 98 18.46 16.34 -6.75
CA GLY A 98 18.48 17.75 -6.36
C GLY A 98 19.85 18.42 -6.63
N VAL A 99 20.93 17.63 -6.69
CA VAL A 99 22.26 18.11 -7.08
C VAL A 99 22.62 17.71 -8.53
N GLY A 100 21.64 17.30 -9.34
CA GLY A 100 21.82 16.95 -10.76
C GLY A 100 22.34 15.53 -11.01
N ALA A 101 22.37 14.66 -10.00
CA ALA A 101 22.79 13.28 -10.15
C ALA A 101 21.94 12.52 -11.18
N LYS A 102 22.60 11.78 -12.06
CA LYS A 102 21.99 10.94 -13.10
C LYS A 102 22.00 9.48 -12.69
N GLN A 103 20.99 8.72 -13.12
CA GLN A 103 21.00 7.27 -12.95
C GLN A 103 21.98 6.64 -13.92
N VAL A 104 22.93 5.90 -13.38
CA VAL A 104 23.96 5.18 -14.15
C VAL A 104 24.02 3.71 -13.77
N ASN A 105 24.35 2.86 -14.73
CA ASN A 105 24.61 1.44 -14.49
C ASN A 105 26.08 1.22 -14.06
N SER A 106 26.47 -0.03 -13.84
CA SER A 106 27.84 -0.41 -13.43
C SER A 106 28.90 -0.10 -14.47
N LEU A 107 28.50 0.13 -15.73
CA LEU A 107 29.40 0.52 -16.82
C LEU A 107 29.58 2.04 -16.90
N GLY A 108 28.93 2.81 -16.02
CA GLY A 108 28.93 4.27 -16.02
C GLY A 108 28.01 4.92 -17.07
N GLU A 109 27.20 4.13 -17.76
CA GLU A 109 26.28 4.62 -18.79
C GLU A 109 25.03 5.23 -18.14
N VAL A 110 24.62 6.41 -18.60
CA VAL A 110 23.37 7.05 -18.19
C VAL A 110 22.20 6.36 -18.90
N TYR A 111 21.32 5.70 -18.15
CA TYR A 111 20.22 4.93 -18.71
C TYR A 111 18.83 5.57 -18.53
N GLU A 112 18.70 6.61 -17.72
CA GLU A 112 17.38 7.21 -17.40
C GLU A 112 16.62 7.68 -18.64
N THR A 113 17.32 8.19 -19.67
CA THR A 113 16.71 8.63 -20.93
C THR A 113 16.18 7.47 -21.79
N LYS A 114 16.71 6.27 -21.60
CA LYS A 114 16.27 5.06 -22.31
C LYS A 114 14.89 4.60 -21.85
N TYR A 115 14.57 4.77 -20.56
CA TYR A 115 13.35 4.26 -19.95
C TYR A 115 12.32 5.36 -19.62
N GLY A 116 12.78 6.60 -19.41
CA GLY A 116 11.97 7.75 -19.04
C GLY A 116 12.33 8.31 -17.66
N LEU A 117 11.71 9.45 -17.34
CA LEU A 117 12.05 10.25 -16.15
C LEU A 117 10.99 10.26 -15.05
N THR A 118 9.83 9.64 -15.26
CA THR A 118 8.83 9.51 -14.22
C THR A 118 9.29 8.55 -13.12
N THR A 119 8.73 8.64 -11.94
CA THR A 119 9.10 7.76 -10.81
C THR A 119 9.02 6.28 -11.19
N SER A 120 7.97 5.88 -11.87
CA SER A 120 7.78 4.49 -12.31
C SER A 120 8.80 4.05 -13.35
N GLU A 121 9.10 4.90 -14.34
CA GLU A 121 10.09 4.62 -15.39
C GLU A 121 11.50 4.51 -14.83
N ARG A 122 11.86 5.33 -13.84
CA ARG A 122 13.15 5.26 -13.16
C ARG A 122 13.35 3.95 -12.40
N VAL A 123 12.32 3.48 -11.71
CA VAL A 123 12.35 2.16 -11.05
C VAL A 123 12.46 1.05 -12.10
N TYR A 124 11.63 1.12 -13.12
CA TYR A 124 11.62 0.14 -14.21
C TYR A 124 12.98 0.04 -14.89
N GLY A 125 13.61 1.20 -15.18
CA GLY A 125 14.95 1.25 -15.75
C GLY A 125 16.00 0.60 -14.84
N THR A 126 15.99 0.90 -13.54
CA THR A 126 16.91 0.29 -12.57
C THR A 126 16.76 -1.23 -12.52
N VAL A 127 15.54 -1.73 -12.48
CA VAL A 127 15.24 -3.17 -12.44
C VAL A 127 15.74 -3.84 -13.73
N ASN A 128 15.49 -3.26 -14.90
CA ASN A 128 15.90 -3.83 -16.18
C ASN A 128 17.43 -3.82 -16.36
N GLU A 129 18.11 -2.73 -15.99
CA GLU A 129 19.59 -2.69 -16.05
C GLU A 129 20.20 -3.79 -15.16
N ASN A 130 19.65 -4.01 -13.95
CA ASN A 130 20.07 -5.11 -13.08
C ASN A 130 19.81 -6.49 -13.71
N GLN A 131 18.63 -6.71 -14.31
CA GLN A 131 18.29 -7.98 -14.96
C GLN A 131 19.14 -8.30 -16.17
N GLU A 132 19.50 -7.29 -16.95
CA GLU A 132 20.35 -7.42 -18.13
C GLU A 132 21.85 -7.55 -17.79
N GLY A 133 22.20 -7.65 -16.49
CA GLY A 133 23.56 -7.83 -16.02
C GLY A 133 24.42 -6.57 -16.04
N ARG A 134 23.80 -5.38 -16.20
CA ARG A 134 24.50 -4.09 -16.15
C ARG A 134 24.39 -3.39 -14.79
N GLY A 135 23.78 -4.06 -13.80
CA GLY A 135 23.80 -3.60 -12.42
C GLY A 135 25.14 -3.86 -11.71
N PRO A 136 25.32 -3.35 -10.48
CA PRO A 136 24.38 -2.50 -9.75
C PRO A 136 24.22 -1.10 -10.37
N CYS A 137 23.07 -0.45 -10.06
CA CYS A 137 22.78 0.89 -10.55
C CYS A 137 23.02 1.95 -9.47
N TYR A 138 23.35 3.15 -9.89
CA TYR A 138 23.70 4.24 -8.97
C TYR A 138 23.06 5.57 -9.39
N LEU A 139 22.89 6.46 -8.43
CA LEU A 139 22.84 7.90 -8.67
C LEU A 139 24.29 8.41 -8.64
N ARG A 140 24.75 8.96 -9.77
CA ARG A 140 26.13 9.45 -9.91
C ARG A 140 26.28 10.77 -9.19
N THR A 141 26.88 10.72 -8.02
CA THR A 141 27.21 11.89 -7.18
C THR A 141 28.68 12.25 -7.25
N GLU A 142 29.52 11.41 -7.82
CA GLU A 142 30.91 11.73 -8.05
C GLU A 142 31.11 12.99 -8.89
N GLY A 143 31.96 13.90 -8.40
CA GLY A 143 32.28 15.15 -9.08
C GLY A 143 31.32 16.31 -8.81
N ILE A 144 30.39 16.19 -7.88
CA ILE A 144 29.59 17.35 -7.39
C ILE A 144 30.48 18.35 -6.65
N THR A 145 29.99 19.61 -6.53
CA THR A 145 30.76 20.65 -5.85
C THR A 145 30.82 20.44 -4.34
N PRO A 146 31.77 21.05 -3.61
CA PRO A 146 31.80 20.97 -2.14
C PRO A 146 30.51 21.44 -1.47
N GLU A 147 29.86 22.47 -1.99
CA GLU A 147 28.58 22.99 -1.47
C GLU A 147 27.45 22.00 -1.68
N GLN A 148 27.42 21.33 -2.85
CA GLN A 148 26.47 20.25 -3.15
C GLN A 148 26.73 19.02 -2.27
N ASP A 149 27.99 18.71 -2.00
CA ASP A 149 28.40 17.60 -1.13
C ASP A 149 27.87 17.80 0.30
N GLU A 150 28.10 18.98 0.89
CA GLU A 150 27.59 19.32 2.20
C GLU A 150 26.04 19.32 2.26
N SER A 151 25.42 19.90 1.24
CA SER A 151 23.95 19.92 1.13
C SER A 151 23.36 18.50 1.04
N LEU A 152 23.99 17.63 0.28
CA LEU A 152 23.54 16.25 0.10
C LEU A 152 23.74 15.43 1.38
N LEU A 153 24.86 15.58 2.08
CA LEU A 153 25.08 14.97 3.40
C LEU A 153 23.99 15.35 4.41
N LYS A 154 23.64 16.64 4.49
CA LYS A 154 22.57 17.12 5.36
C LYS A 154 21.22 16.52 4.98
N ALA A 155 20.91 16.47 3.69
CA ALA A 155 19.65 15.90 3.21
C ALA A 155 19.55 14.40 3.54
N TYR A 156 20.58 13.63 3.31
CA TYR A 156 20.60 12.20 3.63
C TYR A 156 20.63 11.93 5.13
N LEU A 157 21.28 12.78 5.94
CA LEU A 157 21.24 12.64 7.40
C LEU A 157 19.81 12.69 7.94
N ASN A 158 18.97 13.54 7.35
CA ASN A 158 17.56 13.67 7.76
C ASN A 158 16.66 12.58 7.18
N MET A 159 16.88 12.19 5.93
CA MET A 159 15.95 11.34 5.18
C MET A 159 16.38 9.87 5.09
N ALA A 160 17.67 9.60 5.10
CA ALA A 160 18.25 8.26 5.00
C ALA A 160 19.58 8.18 5.77
N PRO A 161 19.57 8.30 7.10
CA PRO A 161 20.80 8.35 7.92
C PRO A 161 21.70 7.14 7.69
N SER A 162 21.15 5.97 7.34
CA SER A 162 21.93 4.78 6.98
C SER A 162 22.88 5.01 5.78
N GLN A 163 22.48 5.83 4.82
CA GLN A 163 23.36 6.20 3.71
C GLN A 163 24.49 7.12 4.17
N THR A 164 24.22 8.06 5.06
CA THR A 164 25.25 8.92 5.66
C THR A 164 26.27 8.10 6.46
N ILE A 165 25.80 7.10 7.21
CA ILE A 165 26.68 6.18 7.94
C ILE A 165 27.60 5.42 6.96
N LYS A 166 27.10 4.92 5.84
CA LYS A 166 27.93 4.26 4.82
C LYS A 166 29.08 5.14 4.32
N TRP A 167 28.83 6.42 4.09
CA TRP A 167 29.89 7.38 3.71
C TRP A 167 30.90 7.58 4.83
N ILE A 168 30.43 7.76 6.07
CA ILE A 168 31.31 7.92 7.24
C ILE A 168 32.20 6.67 7.42
N GLU A 169 31.62 5.49 7.41
CA GLU A 169 32.34 4.22 7.56
C GLU A 169 33.35 3.96 6.44
N SER A 170 33.04 4.37 5.22
CA SER A 170 33.96 4.26 4.09
C SER A 170 35.03 5.36 4.04
N GLY A 171 34.93 6.38 4.90
CA GLY A 171 35.79 7.56 4.88
C GLY A 171 35.66 8.40 3.61
N LYS A 172 34.52 8.35 2.94
CA LYS A 172 34.22 9.05 1.69
C LYS A 172 33.08 10.03 1.88
N ASN A 173 33.04 11.03 0.99
CA ASN A 173 31.94 11.97 0.86
C ASN A 173 31.04 11.57 -0.32
N PRO A 174 29.82 12.14 -0.48
CA PRO A 174 28.97 11.93 -1.64
C PRO A 174 29.66 12.18 -2.98
N SER A 175 30.52 13.22 -3.05
CA SER A 175 31.32 13.55 -4.23
C SER A 175 32.37 12.49 -4.62
N GLN A 176 32.62 11.52 -3.74
CA GLN A 176 33.65 10.46 -3.93
C GLN A 176 33.04 9.06 -4.02
N GLN A 177 31.74 8.91 -3.72
CA GLN A 177 31.07 7.62 -3.77
C GLN A 177 29.60 7.78 -4.17
N ASN A 178 29.26 7.20 -5.30
CA ASN A 178 27.91 7.17 -5.82
C ASN A 178 26.92 6.46 -4.88
N VAL A 179 25.66 6.81 -4.98
CA VAL A 179 24.58 6.21 -4.18
C VAL A 179 24.00 5.02 -4.95
N GLU A 180 24.20 3.81 -4.45
CA GLU A 180 23.58 2.61 -5.01
C GLU A 180 22.05 2.66 -4.78
N ILE A 181 21.29 2.31 -5.81
CA ILE A 181 19.82 2.39 -5.82
C ILE A 181 19.18 1.07 -6.20
N GLU A 182 17.98 0.86 -5.66
CA GLU A 182 17.13 -0.30 -5.96
C GLU A 182 15.65 0.03 -5.82
N GLY A 183 14.77 -0.84 -6.32
CA GLY A 183 13.33 -0.73 -6.08
C GLY A 183 12.94 -1.21 -4.69
N THR A 184 11.92 -0.58 -4.11
CA THR A 184 11.32 -1.03 -2.84
C THR A 184 10.40 -2.23 -3.06
N GLU A 185 9.99 -2.87 -1.95
CA GLU A 185 8.81 -3.71 -1.92
C GLU A 185 7.56 -2.90 -2.33
N PRO A 186 6.56 -3.55 -2.98
CA PRO A 186 5.33 -2.87 -3.39
C PRO A 186 4.43 -2.48 -2.22
N TYR A 187 3.74 -1.34 -2.36
CA TYR A 187 2.75 -0.79 -1.44
C TYR A 187 1.42 -0.51 -2.14
N ILE A 188 0.33 -0.47 -1.39
CA ILE A 188 -0.96 0.05 -1.86
C ILE A 188 -1.16 1.41 -1.21
N VAL A 189 -0.95 2.47 -1.96
CA VAL A 189 -0.94 3.85 -1.47
C VAL A 189 -1.60 4.77 -2.49
N GLY A 190 -2.85 5.11 -2.29
CA GLY A 190 -3.63 5.93 -3.22
C GLY A 190 -3.05 7.32 -3.47
N GLY A 191 -2.27 7.84 -2.53
CA GLY A 191 -1.56 9.11 -2.68
C GLY A 191 -0.42 9.10 -3.71
N HIS A 192 0.08 7.94 -4.10
CA HIS A 192 1.11 7.79 -5.13
C HIS A 192 0.58 7.11 -6.39
N THR A 193 -0.43 6.28 -6.25
CA THR A 193 -1.12 5.60 -7.35
C THR A 193 -2.54 6.13 -7.49
N ALA A 194 -3.49 5.34 -7.88
CA ALA A 194 -4.90 5.71 -7.86
C ALA A 194 -5.72 4.67 -7.07
N SER A 195 -5.02 3.81 -6.32
CA SER A 195 -5.62 2.70 -5.58
C SER A 195 -6.29 3.16 -4.28
N GLY A 196 -7.45 2.61 -3.98
CA GLY A 196 -8.17 2.91 -2.75
C GLY A 196 -9.67 2.73 -2.87
N TYR A 197 -10.42 3.42 -2.02
CA TYR A 197 -11.86 3.49 -2.15
C TYR A 197 -12.27 4.11 -3.47
N TRP A 198 -13.25 3.52 -4.15
CA TRP A 198 -13.91 4.16 -5.26
C TRP A 198 -14.78 5.30 -4.73
N VAL A 199 -14.33 6.53 -4.91
CA VAL A 199 -14.99 7.73 -4.43
C VAL A 199 -15.50 8.61 -5.57
N ASP A 200 -16.56 9.36 -5.30
CA ASP A 200 -17.06 10.38 -6.19
C ASP A 200 -16.36 11.74 -5.99
N THR A 201 -16.84 12.78 -6.67
CA THR A 201 -16.28 14.14 -6.55
C THR A 201 -16.50 14.78 -5.19
N LYS A 202 -17.46 14.29 -4.41
CA LYS A 202 -17.73 14.68 -3.02
C LYS A 202 -16.95 13.84 -2.00
N ARG A 203 -16.05 12.95 -2.45
CA ARG A 203 -15.33 11.97 -1.63
C ARG A 203 -16.25 10.97 -0.92
N ALA A 204 -17.50 10.85 -1.34
CA ALA A 204 -18.39 9.79 -0.88
C ALA A 204 -17.94 8.45 -1.48
N THR A 205 -18.02 7.38 -0.67
CA THR A 205 -17.83 6.00 -1.13
C THR A 205 -19.15 5.42 -1.64
N THR A 206 -19.13 4.18 -2.09
CA THR A 206 -20.37 3.47 -2.47
C THR A 206 -21.22 3.01 -1.28
N ILE A 207 -20.83 3.37 -0.06
CA ILE A 207 -21.63 3.16 1.16
C ILE A 207 -22.15 4.52 1.64
N ASN A 208 -23.45 4.62 1.82
CA ASN A 208 -24.09 5.86 2.26
C ASN A 208 -23.51 6.34 3.60
N GLY A 209 -23.16 7.63 3.67
CA GLY A 209 -22.59 8.25 4.86
C GLY A 209 -21.12 7.90 5.13
N LEU A 210 -20.48 7.10 4.28
CA LEU A 210 -19.06 6.79 4.38
C LEU A 210 -18.26 7.59 3.35
N PHE A 211 -17.30 8.36 3.81
CA PHE A 211 -16.41 9.21 3.01
C PHE A 211 -14.96 8.76 3.15
N ALA A 212 -14.12 9.04 2.14
CA ALA A 212 -12.71 8.72 2.20
C ALA A 212 -11.84 9.83 1.58
N GLY A 213 -10.69 10.12 2.22
CA GLY A 213 -9.76 11.13 1.74
C GLY A 213 -8.30 10.77 2.03
N GLY A 214 -7.38 11.36 1.28
CA GLY A 214 -5.95 11.08 1.37
C GLY A 214 -5.56 9.75 0.72
N ASP A 215 -4.51 9.10 1.24
CA ASP A 215 -3.93 7.87 0.66
C ASP A 215 -4.87 6.67 0.65
N VAL A 216 -5.93 6.68 1.43
CA VAL A 216 -6.94 5.61 1.47
C VAL A 216 -7.98 5.74 0.35
N ALA A 217 -8.20 6.94 -0.17
CA ALA A 217 -9.10 7.20 -1.29
C ALA A 217 -8.40 6.91 -2.63
N GLY A 218 -9.12 6.32 -3.57
CA GLY A 218 -8.64 6.05 -4.92
C GLY A 218 -8.92 7.20 -5.90
N GLY A 219 -8.66 6.94 -7.16
CA GLY A 219 -9.07 7.80 -8.29
C GLY A 219 -8.10 8.92 -8.67
N ALA A 220 -7.31 9.47 -7.77
CA ALA A 220 -6.35 10.53 -8.05
C ALA A 220 -4.94 10.16 -7.56
N PRO A 221 -3.94 10.03 -8.44
CA PRO A 221 -2.55 9.79 -8.04
C PRO A 221 -1.85 11.09 -7.61
N GLN A 222 -0.67 10.94 -6.99
CA GLN A 222 0.24 12.03 -6.62
C GLN A 222 -0.38 13.10 -5.71
N LYS A 223 -1.21 12.69 -4.76
CA LYS A 223 -1.89 13.60 -3.83
C LYS A 223 -0.91 14.26 -2.87
N TYR A 224 -0.02 13.49 -2.29
CA TYR A 224 0.88 13.92 -1.22
C TYR A 224 0.12 14.64 -0.09
N VAL A 225 0.80 15.49 0.66
CA VAL A 225 0.19 16.25 1.77
C VAL A 225 -0.88 17.22 1.26
N THR A 226 -0.58 17.97 0.22
CA THR A 226 -1.49 19.00 -0.33
C THR A 226 -2.80 18.39 -0.83
N GLY A 227 -2.71 17.31 -1.61
CA GLY A 227 -3.90 16.62 -2.11
C GLY A 227 -4.70 15.93 -1.00
N ALA A 228 -4.02 15.37 0.01
CA ALA A 228 -4.68 14.76 1.16
C ALA A 228 -5.48 15.81 1.99
N LEU A 229 -4.92 17.00 2.18
CA LEU A 229 -5.62 18.10 2.87
C LEU A 229 -6.83 18.58 2.06
N ALA A 230 -6.69 18.76 0.75
CA ALA A 230 -7.80 19.15 -0.13
C ALA A 230 -8.93 18.10 -0.13
N GLU A 231 -8.60 16.81 -0.21
CA GLU A 231 -9.58 15.74 -0.12
C GLU A 231 -10.26 15.66 1.25
N GLY A 232 -9.49 15.92 2.33
CA GLY A 232 -10.02 16.00 3.69
C GLY A 232 -11.05 17.12 3.84
N GLU A 233 -10.78 18.30 3.28
CA GLU A 233 -11.72 19.42 3.26
C GLU A 233 -13.01 19.09 2.49
N ILE A 234 -12.87 18.52 1.27
CA ILE A 234 -14.03 18.11 0.47
C ILE A 234 -14.86 17.07 1.21
N ALA A 235 -14.22 16.03 1.78
CA ALA A 235 -14.91 14.98 2.53
C ALA A 235 -15.64 15.54 3.76
N ALA A 236 -15.02 16.48 4.48
CA ALA A 236 -15.63 17.09 5.67
C ALA A 236 -16.86 17.93 5.30
N LEU A 237 -16.78 18.77 4.26
CA LEU A 237 -17.92 19.58 3.80
C LEU A 237 -19.06 18.68 3.33
N SER A 238 -18.76 17.63 2.57
CA SER A 238 -19.76 16.68 2.08
C SER A 238 -20.39 15.86 3.22
N ALA A 239 -19.62 15.50 4.24
CA ALA A 239 -20.13 14.82 5.42
C ALA A 239 -21.08 15.73 6.24
N VAL A 240 -20.79 17.03 6.36
CA VAL A 240 -21.66 18.02 7.02
C VAL A 240 -22.99 18.16 6.25
N GLU A 241 -22.95 18.26 4.91
CA GLU A 241 -24.14 18.27 4.07
C GLU A 241 -24.98 17.02 4.33
N TYR A 242 -24.37 15.84 4.24
CA TYR A 242 -25.03 14.55 4.48
C TYR A 242 -25.68 14.47 5.87
N VAL A 243 -24.98 14.87 6.93
CA VAL A 243 -25.44 14.85 8.32
C VAL A 243 -26.65 15.76 8.54
N SER A 244 -26.76 16.88 7.80
CA SER A 244 -27.89 17.79 7.88
C SER A 244 -29.19 17.20 7.35
N GLU A 245 -29.10 16.25 6.42
CA GLU A 245 -30.22 15.65 5.71
C GLU A 245 -30.59 14.24 6.25
N ASN A 246 -29.67 13.59 6.97
CA ASN A 246 -29.82 12.20 7.39
C ASN A 246 -29.75 12.04 8.92
N GLY A 247 -30.52 11.07 9.43
CA GLY A 247 -30.51 10.64 10.82
C GLY A 247 -29.38 9.64 11.12
N ILE A 248 -29.28 9.22 12.39
CA ILE A 248 -28.43 8.10 12.79
C ILE A 248 -29.10 6.80 12.35
N SER A 249 -28.34 5.92 11.72
CA SER A 249 -28.75 4.54 11.50
C SER A 249 -28.18 3.70 12.64
N PRO A 250 -29.03 3.05 13.45
CA PRO A 250 -28.58 2.27 14.61
C PRO A 250 -27.74 1.07 14.15
N ILE A 251 -26.71 0.72 14.94
CA ILE A 251 -25.94 -0.49 14.76
C ILE A 251 -26.73 -1.67 15.36
N GLU A 252 -26.86 -2.76 14.60
CA GLU A 252 -27.51 -3.96 15.10
C GLU A 252 -26.68 -4.61 16.22
N SER A 253 -27.30 -4.87 17.38
CA SER A 253 -26.65 -5.49 18.55
C SER A 253 -25.96 -6.81 18.23
N SER A 254 -26.54 -7.63 17.34
CA SER A 254 -25.96 -8.90 16.89
C SER A 254 -24.59 -8.73 16.22
N ASN A 255 -24.37 -7.62 15.53
CA ASN A 255 -23.06 -7.31 14.94
C ASN A 255 -22.04 -6.95 16.02
N ILE A 256 -22.44 -6.20 17.04
CA ILE A 256 -21.56 -5.84 18.17
C ILE A 256 -21.14 -7.10 18.91
N ASP A 257 -22.10 -7.95 19.30
CA ASP A 257 -21.83 -9.20 20.02
C ASP A 257 -20.91 -10.14 19.23
N SER A 258 -21.09 -10.22 17.92
CA SER A 258 -20.24 -11.02 17.04
C SER A 258 -18.79 -10.53 17.05
N HIS A 259 -18.55 -9.20 17.05
CA HIS A 259 -17.21 -8.63 17.12
C HIS A 259 -16.55 -8.83 18.48
N ILE A 260 -17.31 -8.63 19.56
CA ILE A 260 -16.82 -8.90 20.92
C ILE A 260 -16.39 -10.36 21.02
N SER A 261 -17.23 -11.30 20.58
CA SER A 261 -16.94 -12.72 20.60
C SER A 261 -15.71 -13.09 19.75
N GLU A 262 -15.52 -12.45 18.60
CA GLU A 262 -14.32 -12.65 17.77
C GLU A 262 -13.05 -12.22 18.52
N VAL A 263 -13.03 -11.01 19.11
CA VAL A 263 -11.90 -10.49 19.87
C VAL A 263 -11.59 -11.39 21.07
N GLU A 264 -12.60 -11.75 21.87
CA GLU A 264 -12.43 -12.62 23.03
C GLU A 264 -11.91 -14.01 22.63
N SER A 265 -12.28 -14.51 21.46
CA SER A 265 -11.79 -15.79 20.97
C SER A 265 -10.28 -15.82 20.78
N PHE A 266 -9.64 -14.71 20.40
CA PHE A 266 -8.18 -14.63 20.27
C PHE A 266 -7.47 -14.55 21.63
N LEU A 267 -8.12 -14.05 22.67
CA LEU A 267 -7.56 -13.96 24.03
C LEU A 267 -7.72 -15.25 24.84
N THR A 268 -8.57 -16.18 24.40
CA THR A 268 -8.92 -17.40 25.14
C THR A 268 -8.36 -18.68 24.54
N LYS A 269 -8.01 -18.70 23.25
CA LYS A 269 -7.47 -19.88 22.55
C LYS A 269 -6.00 -20.06 22.84
N LYS A 270 -5.63 -20.98 23.75
CA LYS A 270 -4.24 -21.22 24.15
C LYS A 270 -3.44 -22.17 23.25
N ASP A 271 -4.07 -22.82 22.28
CA ASP A 271 -3.45 -23.86 21.43
C ASP A 271 -3.18 -23.38 19.99
N SER A 272 -2.61 -22.18 19.85
CA SER A 272 -2.19 -21.72 18.52
C SER A 272 -0.96 -22.50 18.05
N ARG A 273 -1.07 -23.11 16.87
CA ARG A 273 0.05 -23.82 16.21
C ARG A 273 1.09 -22.87 15.62
N PHE A 274 0.68 -21.64 15.30
CA PHE A 274 1.51 -20.64 14.64
C PHE A 274 1.50 -19.34 15.42
N THR A 275 2.59 -18.57 15.30
CA THR A 275 2.63 -17.19 15.77
C THR A 275 2.14 -16.23 14.68
N THR A 276 1.76 -15.03 15.07
CA THR A 276 1.37 -13.97 14.14
C THR A 276 2.50 -13.63 13.18
N GLU A 277 3.74 -13.56 13.67
CA GLU A 277 4.94 -13.30 12.85
C GLU A 277 5.17 -14.36 11.78
N GLN A 278 4.99 -15.65 12.12
CA GLN A 278 5.14 -16.74 11.15
C GLN A 278 4.14 -16.63 10.00
N LEU A 279 2.88 -16.30 10.30
CA LEU A 279 1.86 -16.13 9.26
C LEU A 279 2.07 -14.83 8.47
N GLU A 280 2.55 -13.76 9.09
CA GLU A 280 2.90 -12.51 8.41
C GLU A 280 4.07 -12.74 7.43
N GLU A 281 5.13 -13.40 7.87
CA GLU A 281 6.26 -13.73 6.98
C GLU A 281 5.84 -14.66 5.84
N ALA A 282 4.97 -15.64 6.11
CA ALA A 282 4.41 -16.51 5.09
C ALA A 282 3.59 -15.71 4.06
N MET A 283 2.71 -14.80 4.51
CA MET A 283 1.94 -13.91 3.64
C MET A 283 2.85 -13.06 2.75
N GLN A 284 3.83 -12.39 3.33
CA GLN A 284 4.78 -11.55 2.60
C GLN A 284 5.59 -12.37 1.58
N SER A 285 6.00 -13.58 1.95
CA SER A 285 6.72 -14.49 1.05
C SER A 285 5.86 -14.99 -0.11
N VAL A 286 4.57 -15.22 0.11
CA VAL A 286 3.59 -15.57 -0.94
C VAL A 286 3.44 -14.42 -1.91
N MET A 287 3.20 -13.22 -1.41
CA MET A 287 3.03 -12.03 -2.25
C MET A 287 4.29 -11.73 -3.06
N ASP A 288 5.46 -11.81 -2.42
CA ASP A 288 6.75 -11.57 -3.07
C ASP A 288 7.06 -12.58 -4.18
N SER A 289 6.73 -13.86 -3.96
CA SER A 289 7.07 -14.94 -4.89
C SER A 289 6.05 -15.15 -6.02
N TYR A 290 4.77 -14.79 -5.81
CA TYR A 290 3.69 -15.15 -6.72
C TYR A 290 2.83 -13.98 -7.19
N ALA A 291 2.88 -12.84 -6.53
CA ALA A 291 2.07 -11.67 -6.89
C ALA A 291 2.92 -10.45 -7.30
N GLY A 292 4.07 -10.69 -7.92
CA GLY A 292 4.92 -9.64 -8.48
C GLY A 292 5.65 -8.80 -7.44
N GLY A 293 6.32 -9.44 -6.49
CA GLY A 293 7.24 -8.77 -5.57
C GLY A 293 8.66 -8.62 -6.12
N ILE A 294 9.59 -8.24 -5.27
CA ILE A 294 11.01 -8.02 -5.63
C ILE A 294 11.62 -9.30 -6.20
N LYS A 295 11.33 -10.45 -5.61
CA LYS A 295 11.87 -11.75 -6.02
C LYS A 295 11.57 -12.12 -7.46
N THR A 296 10.47 -11.61 -8.02
CA THR A 296 10.07 -11.83 -9.41
C THR A 296 10.31 -10.60 -10.29
N ASN A 297 11.09 -9.63 -9.81
CA ASN A 297 11.31 -8.34 -10.47
C ASN A 297 9.98 -7.64 -10.82
N TYR A 298 9.02 -7.72 -9.88
CA TYR A 298 7.67 -7.15 -9.95
C TYR A 298 6.75 -7.77 -11.02
N ARG A 299 7.18 -8.84 -11.69
CA ARG A 299 6.46 -9.56 -12.75
C ARG A 299 5.63 -10.70 -12.19
N PHE A 300 4.55 -11.02 -12.88
CA PHE A 300 3.64 -12.11 -12.52
C PHE A 300 2.96 -12.70 -13.76
N ASN A 301 2.34 -13.86 -13.61
CA ASN A 301 1.46 -14.49 -14.59
C ASN A 301 0.22 -15.06 -13.90
N GLU A 302 -0.78 -15.48 -14.67
CA GLU A 302 -2.05 -16.02 -14.13
C GLU A 302 -1.81 -17.23 -13.20
N LYS A 303 -0.94 -18.14 -13.58
CA LYS A 303 -0.63 -19.33 -12.78
C LYS A 303 -0.01 -18.99 -11.42
N GLN A 304 0.89 -18.01 -11.38
CA GLN A 304 1.46 -17.53 -10.13
C GLN A 304 0.39 -16.87 -9.25
N LEU A 305 -0.48 -16.06 -9.84
CA LEU A 305 -1.57 -15.41 -9.10
C LEU A 305 -2.60 -16.42 -8.55
N ASP A 306 -2.87 -17.54 -9.26
CA ASP A 306 -3.71 -18.61 -8.74
C ASP A 306 -3.08 -19.26 -7.50
N ILE A 307 -1.77 -19.49 -7.51
CA ILE A 307 -1.04 -20.00 -6.34
C ILE A 307 -1.10 -18.99 -5.18
N ALA A 308 -0.92 -17.70 -5.47
CA ALA A 308 -1.01 -16.65 -4.47
C ALA A 308 -2.40 -16.62 -3.83
N ASP A 309 -3.48 -16.60 -4.62
CA ASP A 309 -4.86 -16.58 -4.14
C ASP A 309 -5.16 -17.77 -3.22
N TYR A 310 -4.79 -18.97 -3.67
CA TYR A 310 -4.97 -20.20 -2.88
C TYR A 310 -4.24 -20.12 -1.53
N LYS A 311 -2.96 -19.72 -1.54
CA LYS A 311 -2.15 -19.65 -0.31
C LYS A 311 -2.62 -18.54 0.63
N ILE A 312 -3.01 -17.38 0.12
CA ILE A 312 -3.53 -16.27 0.97
C ILE A 312 -4.87 -16.67 1.59
N LYS A 313 -5.75 -17.39 0.88
CA LYS A 313 -6.98 -17.96 1.46
C LYS A 313 -6.66 -18.91 2.61
N GLN A 314 -5.69 -19.83 2.43
CA GLN A 314 -5.26 -20.73 3.50
C GLN A 314 -4.70 -19.97 4.73
N LEU A 315 -3.86 -18.95 4.52
CA LEU A 315 -3.33 -18.13 5.61
C LEU A 315 -4.43 -17.34 6.33
N THR A 316 -5.46 -16.90 5.60
CA THR A 316 -6.65 -16.26 6.20
C THR A 316 -7.39 -17.21 7.11
N GLU A 317 -7.58 -18.47 6.71
CA GLU A 317 -8.18 -19.51 7.55
C GLU A 317 -7.32 -19.82 8.78
N LEU A 318 -6.01 -19.99 8.61
CA LEU A 318 -5.08 -20.23 9.70
C LEU A 318 -5.06 -19.07 10.71
N SER A 319 -5.21 -17.83 10.27
CA SER A 319 -5.25 -16.67 11.16
C SER A 319 -6.40 -16.69 12.18
N ASN A 320 -7.47 -17.46 11.92
CA ASN A 320 -8.58 -17.62 12.84
C ASN A 320 -8.21 -18.46 14.08
N SER A 321 -7.13 -19.23 14.04
CA SER A 321 -6.65 -20.05 15.15
C SER A 321 -5.54 -19.40 15.97
N LEU A 322 -5.17 -18.15 15.68
CA LEU A 322 -4.16 -17.42 16.42
C LEU A 322 -4.61 -17.14 17.85
N TYR A 323 -3.62 -17.02 18.76
CA TYR A 323 -3.81 -16.67 20.15
C TYR A 323 -3.02 -15.41 20.47
N ALA A 324 -3.57 -14.54 21.27
CA ALA A 324 -2.93 -13.36 21.82
C ALA A 324 -2.81 -13.49 23.34
N GLU A 325 -1.58 -13.41 23.86
CA GLU A 325 -1.33 -13.40 25.30
C GLU A 325 -1.74 -12.05 25.92
N ASP A 326 -1.62 -10.98 25.13
CA ASP A 326 -1.96 -9.62 25.53
C ASP A 326 -2.60 -8.81 24.37
N PHE A 327 -2.96 -7.56 24.65
CA PHE A 327 -3.54 -6.66 23.64
C PHE A 327 -2.56 -6.24 22.54
N GLN A 328 -1.25 -6.28 22.79
CA GLN A 328 -0.26 -5.99 21.77
C GLN A 328 -0.22 -7.10 20.72
N GLU A 329 -0.26 -8.35 21.15
CA GLU A 329 -0.36 -9.49 20.23
C GLU A 329 -1.70 -9.53 19.53
N LEU A 330 -2.80 -9.21 20.22
CA LEU A 330 -4.12 -9.05 19.62
C LEU A 330 -4.10 -8.02 18.50
N MET A 331 -3.46 -6.88 18.70
CA MET A 331 -3.28 -5.86 17.68
C MET A 331 -2.52 -6.43 16.47
N TYR A 332 -1.47 -7.21 16.67
CA TYR A 332 -0.72 -7.83 15.58
C TYR A 332 -1.55 -8.86 14.80
N ILE A 333 -2.43 -9.60 15.46
CA ILE A 333 -3.37 -10.51 14.78
C ILE A 333 -4.30 -9.72 13.85
N TYR A 334 -4.86 -8.59 14.30
CA TYR A 334 -5.70 -7.75 13.45
C TYR A 334 -4.91 -7.13 12.30
N GLU A 335 -3.68 -6.65 12.54
CA GLU A 335 -2.78 -6.15 11.50
C GLU A 335 -2.53 -7.17 10.39
N LEU A 336 -2.29 -8.43 10.76
CA LEU A 336 -2.13 -9.51 9.80
C LEU A 336 -3.42 -9.77 9.01
N ARG A 337 -4.57 -9.84 9.67
CA ARG A 337 -5.87 -10.12 9.05
C ARG A 337 -6.30 -9.00 8.09
N GLU A 338 -5.99 -7.76 8.41
CA GLU A 338 -6.18 -6.61 7.54
C GLU A 338 -5.33 -6.72 6.27
N ARG A 339 -4.03 -7.02 6.43
CA ARG A 339 -3.13 -7.25 5.30
C ARG A 339 -3.57 -8.42 4.43
N LEU A 340 -3.99 -9.53 5.01
CA LEU A 340 -4.51 -10.68 4.25
C LEU A 340 -5.75 -10.30 3.42
N THR A 341 -6.65 -9.49 3.97
CA THR A 341 -7.83 -8.97 3.25
C THR A 341 -7.42 -8.10 2.06
N VAL A 342 -6.46 -7.20 2.25
CA VAL A 342 -5.93 -6.34 1.18
C VAL A 342 -5.20 -7.18 0.13
N CYS A 343 -4.39 -8.18 0.53
CA CYS A 343 -3.68 -9.07 -0.40
C CYS A 343 -4.65 -9.81 -1.34
N ARG A 344 -5.78 -10.31 -0.83
CA ARG A 344 -6.82 -10.94 -1.66
C ARG A 344 -7.34 -9.99 -2.74
N SER A 345 -7.62 -8.73 -2.37
CA SER A 345 -8.08 -7.72 -3.32
C SER A 345 -7.00 -7.37 -4.35
N VAL A 346 -5.74 -7.21 -3.94
CA VAL A 346 -4.61 -6.97 -4.86
C VAL A 346 -4.49 -8.10 -5.88
N ILE A 347 -4.50 -9.36 -5.43
CA ILE A 347 -4.42 -10.52 -6.32
C ILE A 347 -5.58 -10.54 -7.31
N ALA A 348 -6.81 -10.28 -6.84
CA ALA A 348 -7.99 -10.26 -7.70
C ALA A 348 -7.89 -9.18 -8.79
N HIS A 349 -7.40 -7.98 -8.45
CA HIS A 349 -7.18 -6.90 -9.41
C HIS A 349 -6.07 -7.24 -10.42
N LEU A 350 -4.94 -7.80 -9.95
CA LEU A 350 -3.86 -8.25 -10.84
C LEU A 350 -4.35 -9.32 -11.84
N LYS A 351 -5.17 -10.27 -11.40
CA LYS A 351 -5.78 -11.29 -12.27
C LYS A 351 -6.77 -10.70 -13.27
N ALA A 352 -7.49 -9.66 -12.87
CA ALA A 352 -8.53 -9.06 -13.70
C ALA A 352 -7.96 -8.24 -14.86
N ARG A 353 -6.82 -7.54 -14.66
CA ARG A 353 -6.20 -6.72 -15.70
C ARG A 353 -5.31 -7.56 -16.61
N LYS A 354 -5.87 -8.01 -17.74
CA LYS A 354 -5.17 -8.83 -18.73
C LYS A 354 -4.42 -7.97 -19.77
N GLU A 355 -3.57 -7.09 -19.28
CA GLU A 355 -2.67 -6.24 -20.05
C GLU A 355 -1.47 -5.82 -19.19
N THR A 356 -0.45 -5.26 -19.82
CA THR A 356 0.63 -4.51 -19.15
C THR A 356 0.55 -3.06 -19.56
N ARG A 357 0.15 -2.17 -18.63
CA ARG A 357 0.02 -0.73 -18.85
C ARG A 357 1.10 0.04 -18.09
N TRP A 358 1.44 -0.40 -16.90
CA TRP A 358 2.41 0.21 -16.01
C TRP A 358 3.49 -0.82 -15.67
N HIS A 359 4.52 -0.90 -16.50
CA HIS A 359 5.56 -1.93 -16.38
C HIS A 359 6.15 -2.06 -14.98
N SER A 360 6.37 -0.95 -14.27
CA SER A 360 6.92 -0.97 -12.91
C SER A 360 5.93 -1.43 -11.84
N PHE A 361 4.63 -1.24 -12.07
CA PHE A 361 3.60 -1.49 -11.05
C PHE A 361 2.84 -2.79 -11.27
N ALA A 362 2.65 -3.22 -12.52
CA ALA A 362 1.80 -4.36 -12.87
C ALA A 362 2.21 -4.99 -14.20
N GLU A 363 3.43 -5.54 -14.31
CA GLU A 363 3.90 -6.22 -15.52
C GLU A 363 3.40 -7.67 -15.55
N ASN A 364 2.45 -7.95 -16.44
CA ASN A 364 1.86 -9.27 -16.64
C ASN A 364 2.57 -10.01 -17.78
N LEU A 365 3.22 -11.14 -17.46
CA LEU A 365 3.99 -11.93 -18.44
C LEU A 365 3.12 -12.64 -19.47
N ASP A 366 1.85 -12.95 -19.14
CA ASP A 366 0.91 -13.56 -20.09
C ASP A 366 0.31 -12.50 -21.04
N TYR A 367 0.27 -11.23 -20.60
CA TYR A 367 -0.30 -10.11 -21.35
C TYR A 367 0.66 -8.92 -21.36
N PRO A 368 1.79 -9.00 -22.09
CA PRO A 368 2.86 -8.00 -22.01
C PRO A 368 2.53 -6.66 -22.69
N ASN A 369 1.47 -6.62 -23.48
CA ASN A 369 1.08 -5.44 -24.24
C ASN A 369 -0.09 -4.71 -23.60
N LYS A 370 -0.16 -3.39 -23.85
CA LYS A 370 -1.30 -2.54 -23.52
C LYS A 370 -2.51 -2.89 -24.37
N ASP A 371 -3.70 -2.96 -23.78
CA ASP A 371 -4.97 -3.22 -24.46
C ASP A 371 -5.99 -2.12 -24.15
N ASP A 372 -5.91 -1.02 -24.88
CA ASP A 372 -6.85 0.11 -24.72
C ASP A 372 -8.29 -0.23 -25.09
N LYS A 373 -8.50 -1.23 -25.94
CA LYS A 373 -9.84 -1.64 -26.36
C LYS A 373 -10.64 -2.21 -25.18
N ASN A 374 -10.01 -3.04 -24.35
CA ASN A 374 -10.68 -3.76 -23.27
C ASN A 374 -10.42 -3.14 -21.90
N PHE A 375 -9.23 -2.55 -21.68
CA PHE A 375 -8.75 -2.12 -20.37
C PHE A 375 -8.48 -0.62 -20.24
N ASN A 376 -8.95 0.24 -21.16
CA ASN A 376 -9.02 1.69 -20.90
C ASN A 376 -10.16 1.98 -19.92
N LYS A 377 -10.12 1.31 -18.75
CA LYS A 377 -11.14 1.28 -17.71
C LYS A 377 -10.49 1.22 -16.33
N TYR A 378 -11.24 1.60 -15.30
CA TYR A 378 -10.90 1.26 -13.93
C TYR A 378 -11.21 -0.23 -13.68
N VAL A 379 -10.31 -0.91 -13.00
CA VAL A 379 -10.57 -2.21 -12.39
C VAL A 379 -11.00 -1.94 -10.96
N ASN A 380 -12.26 -2.15 -10.67
CA ASN A 380 -12.85 -2.02 -9.35
C ASN A 380 -13.22 -3.40 -8.79
N SER A 381 -13.42 -3.47 -7.50
CA SER A 381 -13.87 -4.68 -6.82
C SER A 381 -14.79 -4.40 -5.65
N ARG A 382 -15.61 -5.39 -5.32
CA ARG A 382 -16.46 -5.41 -4.12
C ARG A 382 -16.44 -6.81 -3.52
N LEU A 383 -16.47 -6.89 -2.20
CA LEU A 383 -16.65 -8.18 -1.53
C LEU A 383 -18.14 -8.54 -1.49
N GLU A 384 -18.49 -9.69 -2.07
CA GLU A 384 -19.85 -10.23 -2.08
C GLU A 384 -19.82 -11.71 -1.69
N ASN A 385 -20.55 -12.08 -0.67
CA ASN A 385 -20.63 -13.46 -0.17
C ASN A 385 -19.25 -14.12 0.08
N GLY A 386 -18.29 -13.34 0.61
CA GLY A 386 -16.93 -13.81 0.91
C GLY A 386 -15.97 -13.86 -0.28
N GLU A 387 -16.43 -13.54 -1.50
CA GLU A 387 -15.60 -13.52 -2.71
C GLU A 387 -15.46 -12.11 -3.27
N ILE A 388 -14.27 -11.82 -3.81
CA ILE A 388 -13.99 -10.54 -4.46
C ILE A 388 -14.57 -10.54 -5.88
N LYS A 389 -15.59 -9.72 -6.12
CA LYS A 389 -16.19 -9.50 -7.43
C LYS A 389 -15.53 -8.33 -8.14
N ILE A 390 -15.09 -8.54 -9.36
CA ILE A 390 -14.48 -7.51 -10.22
C ILE A 390 -15.57 -6.77 -10.99
N ILE A 391 -15.43 -5.44 -11.04
CA ILE A 391 -16.31 -4.51 -11.75
C ILE A 391 -15.42 -3.64 -12.64
N LEU A 392 -15.63 -3.69 -13.96
CA LEU A 392 -14.94 -2.79 -14.89
C LEU A 392 -15.78 -1.53 -15.08
N ARG A 393 -15.21 -0.36 -14.76
CA ARG A 393 -15.87 0.93 -14.91
C ARG A 393 -15.19 1.77 -15.97
N ASP A 394 -16.00 2.49 -16.74
CA ASP A 394 -15.50 3.44 -17.73
C ASP A 394 -14.78 4.60 -17.06
N LEU A 395 -13.81 5.19 -17.75
CA LEU A 395 -13.08 6.35 -17.24
C LEU A 395 -14.02 7.53 -17.05
N VAL A 396 -13.90 8.19 -15.92
CA VAL A 396 -14.60 9.46 -15.68
C VAL A 396 -13.87 10.57 -16.47
N PRO A 397 -14.55 11.27 -17.38
CA PRO A 397 -13.92 12.36 -18.14
C PRO A 397 -13.41 13.46 -17.21
N GLY A 398 -12.19 13.92 -17.45
CA GLY A 398 -11.59 15.01 -16.66
C GLY A 398 -12.45 16.27 -16.66
N GLY A 399 -12.53 16.95 -15.51
CA GLY A 399 -13.31 18.17 -15.32
C GLY A 399 -14.83 17.98 -15.22
N LYS A 400 -15.33 16.75 -15.22
CA LYS A 400 -16.74 16.45 -14.96
C LYS A 400 -16.96 16.04 -13.52
N SER A 401 -18.08 16.50 -12.96
CA SER A 401 -18.61 15.97 -11.70
C SER A 401 -19.02 14.51 -11.90
N TYR A 402 -18.70 13.68 -10.94
CA TYR A 402 -19.14 12.29 -10.87
C TYR A 402 -19.72 12.05 -9.47
N GLU A 403 -20.93 11.56 -9.44
CA GLU A 403 -21.62 11.15 -8.20
C GLU A 403 -22.03 9.68 -8.35
N HIS A 404 -22.01 8.94 -7.26
CA HIS A 404 -22.51 7.57 -7.26
C HIS A 404 -24.02 7.60 -7.53
N SER A 405 -24.47 6.83 -8.50
CA SER A 405 -25.89 6.51 -8.63
C SER A 405 -26.20 5.38 -7.65
N ASN A 406 -26.83 5.71 -6.55
CA ASN A 406 -27.34 4.75 -5.58
C ASN A 406 -28.65 4.13 -6.06
#